data_602ccba8ec284cdf8265f4cef5573d03
#
_entry.id   602ccba8ec284cdf8265f4cef5573d03
#
_cell.length_a   1.000
_cell.length_b   1.000
_cell.length_c   1.000
_cell.angle_alpha   90.00
_cell.angle_beta   90.00
_cell.angle_gamma   90.00
#
_symmetry.space_group_name_H-M   'P 1'
#
loop_
_entity.id
_entity.type
_entity.pdbx_description
1 polymer ?
#
loop_
_entity_poly.entity_id
_entity_poly.type
_entity_poly.pdbx_seq_one_letter_code
_entity_poly.pdbx_strand_id
1 'polypeptide(L)'
;MANNDEDELTTSAFKRGFRLATIPAGFAARTTAGLGKRLVGTPAAAVSESVQRRTAEQLFSVLGQLKGGAMKFGQAMSVFEAALPENVAGPYRQALTKLQDAAPPMSPAAVKRVMETEFGADWESRFPTFNTTPAAAASIGQVHRATWLDDAGNEHEVAVKLQYPGAAEALIADLKQIGRLAKLFGPLLPGIDIKSLTEELKERIVEEVDYDMEAGAQALFADEFDGDDEVFVPRPLAHTERALVSEWVHADRSLADVITSGSREERDRLGENFVRFLFSGPERIGLLHADPHPGNYRVMDDGR
;
A
#
# COMPACT_ATOMS: atom_id res chain seq x y z
N MET A 1 -13.32 13.77 -26.86
CA MET A 1 -11.89 13.60 -26.58
C MET A 1 -11.69 12.87 -25.23
N ALA A 2 -12.43 11.77 -24.99
CA ALA A 2 -12.46 11.07 -23.71
C ALA A 2 -11.86 9.66 -23.76
N ASN A 3 -11.17 9.25 -24.85
CA ASN A 3 -10.72 7.87 -25.04
C ASN A 3 -9.21 7.63 -24.83
N ASN A 4 -8.41 8.65 -24.48
CA ASN A 4 -6.96 8.45 -24.42
C ASN A 4 -6.42 7.84 -23.12
N ASP A 5 -7.11 8.03 -21.99
CA ASP A 5 -6.59 7.55 -20.69
C ASP A 5 -6.90 6.07 -20.42
N GLU A 6 -8.03 5.57 -20.92
CA GLU A 6 -8.37 4.13 -20.83
C GLU A 6 -7.51 3.27 -21.77
N ASP A 7 -7.17 3.76 -22.96
CA ASP A 7 -6.28 3.09 -23.91
C ASP A 7 -4.82 3.03 -23.40
N GLU A 8 -4.34 4.04 -22.68
CA GLU A 8 -3.00 4.00 -22.07
C GLU A 8 -2.90 2.96 -20.95
N LEU A 9 -3.95 2.74 -20.17
CA LEU A 9 -3.96 1.73 -19.10
C LEU A 9 -4.01 0.29 -19.66
N THR A 10 -4.77 0.06 -20.73
CA THR A 10 -4.88 -1.28 -21.36
C THR A 10 -3.63 -1.67 -22.13
N THR A 11 -3.03 -0.77 -22.90
CA THR A 11 -1.73 -1.01 -23.58
C THR A 11 -0.60 -1.20 -22.56
N SER A 12 -0.67 -0.55 -21.40
CA SER A 12 0.25 -0.71 -20.28
C SER A 12 0.17 -2.13 -19.66
N ALA A 13 -1.03 -2.74 -19.53
CA ALA A 13 -1.18 -4.09 -18.96
C ALA A 13 -0.53 -5.18 -19.82
N PHE A 14 -0.66 -5.12 -21.15
CA PHE A 14 -0.02 -6.07 -22.04
C PHE A 14 1.51 -5.94 -22.03
N LYS A 15 2.04 -4.71 -22.03
CA LYS A 15 3.48 -4.45 -21.91
C LYS A 15 4.04 -4.92 -20.56
N ARG A 16 3.28 -4.76 -19.49
CA ARG A 16 3.64 -5.25 -18.14
C ARG A 16 3.69 -6.78 -18.10
N GLY A 17 2.68 -7.47 -18.65
CA GLY A 17 2.63 -8.93 -18.73
C GLY A 17 3.81 -9.52 -19.51
N PHE A 18 4.19 -8.91 -20.62
CA PHE A 18 5.35 -9.33 -21.41
C PHE A 18 6.66 -9.18 -20.62
N ARG A 19 6.84 -8.09 -19.88
CA ARG A 19 8.04 -7.86 -19.04
C ARG A 19 8.10 -8.81 -17.84
N LEU A 20 6.97 -9.12 -17.19
CA LEU A 20 6.90 -10.13 -16.15
C LEU A 20 7.34 -11.50 -16.67
N ALA A 21 6.96 -11.86 -17.89
CA ALA A 21 7.39 -13.10 -18.54
C ALA A 21 8.90 -13.15 -18.86
N THR A 22 9.60 -12.00 -18.87
CA THR A 22 11.06 -11.96 -19.09
C THR A 22 11.86 -12.29 -17.82
N ILE A 23 11.27 -12.25 -16.63
CA ILE A 23 11.97 -12.53 -15.37
C ILE A 23 12.49 -13.98 -15.32
N PRO A 24 11.66 -15.01 -15.62
CA PRO A 24 12.14 -16.38 -15.66
C PRO A 24 13.25 -16.62 -16.66
N ALA A 25 13.08 -16.07 -17.88
CA ALA A 25 14.08 -16.17 -18.92
C ALA A 25 15.41 -15.49 -18.52
N GLY A 26 15.31 -14.31 -17.88
CA GLY A 26 16.47 -13.60 -17.35
C GLY A 26 17.16 -14.36 -16.20
N PHE A 27 16.43 -15.01 -15.33
CA PHE A 27 16.98 -15.84 -14.26
C PHE A 27 17.68 -17.08 -14.84
N ALA A 28 17.06 -17.81 -15.75
CA ALA A 28 17.64 -18.97 -16.40
C ALA A 28 18.93 -18.60 -17.16
N ALA A 29 18.91 -17.51 -17.94
CA ALA A 29 20.08 -17.02 -18.65
C ALA A 29 21.23 -16.61 -17.72
N ARG A 30 20.91 -15.98 -16.57
CA ARG A 30 21.92 -15.60 -15.55
C ARG A 30 22.51 -16.81 -14.85
N THR A 31 21.70 -17.83 -14.57
CA THR A 31 22.15 -19.07 -13.92
C THR A 31 23.09 -19.85 -14.85
N THR A 32 22.77 -19.96 -16.13
CA THR A 32 23.63 -20.60 -17.12
C THR A 32 24.92 -19.81 -17.37
N ALA A 33 24.84 -18.46 -17.45
CA ALA A 33 26.04 -17.62 -17.52
C ALA A 33 26.89 -17.68 -16.24
N GLY A 34 26.26 -17.83 -15.08
CA GLY A 34 26.92 -18.04 -13.80
C GLY A 34 27.68 -19.36 -13.73
N LEU A 35 27.08 -20.43 -14.26
CA LEU A 35 27.77 -21.74 -14.41
C LEU A 35 29.00 -21.62 -15.32
N GLY A 36 28.89 -20.91 -16.45
CA GLY A 36 30.03 -20.62 -17.33
C GLY A 36 31.14 -19.85 -16.62
N LYS A 37 30.82 -18.86 -15.78
CA LYS A 37 31.81 -18.11 -14.99
C LYS A 37 32.50 -18.98 -13.91
N ARG A 38 31.82 -19.96 -13.33
CA ARG A 38 32.41 -20.92 -12.40
C ARG A 38 33.47 -21.77 -13.07
N LEU A 39 33.25 -22.16 -14.32
CA LEU A 39 34.24 -22.92 -15.12
C LEU A 39 35.50 -22.08 -15.45
N VAL A 40 35.42 -20.75 -15.35
CA VAL A 40 36.55 -19.83 -15.56
C VAL A 40 37.16 -19.32 -14.24
N GLY A 41 36.83 -19.93 -13.10
CA GLY A 41 37.49 -19.69 -11.81
C GLY A 41 36.86 -18.63 -10.92
N THR A 42 35.63 -18.14 -11.21
CA THR A 42 34.93 -17.19 -10.33
C THR A 42 34.36 -17.93 -9.11
N PRO A 43 34.55 -17.42 -7.86
CA PRO A 43 34.01 -18.05 -6.66
C PRO A 43 32.48 -18.20 -6.72
N ALA A 44 31.98 -19.34 -6.24
CA ALA A 44 30.56 -19.67 -6.27
C ALA A 44 29.67 -18.63 -5.53
N ALA A 45 30.17 -18.09 -4.42
CA ALA A 45 29.49 -17.07 -3.65
C ALA A 45 29.29 -15.76 -4.43
N ALA A 46 30.34 -15.27 -5.11
CA ALA A 46 30.28 -14.05 -5.90
C ALA A 46 29.33 -14.17 -7.13
N VAL A 47 29.26 -15.36 -7.73
CA VAL A 47 28.32 -15.65 -8.82
C VAL A 47 26.90 -15.67 -8.29
N SER A 48 26.65 -16.30 -7.14
CA SER A 48 25.33 -16.37 -6.50
C SER A 48 24.84 -14.96 -6.14
N GLU A 49 25.65 -14.15 -5.49
CA GLU A 49 25.32 -12.78 -5.10
C GLU A 49 25.01 -11.90 -6.32
N SER A 50 25.80 -11.98 -7.39
CA SER A 50 25.56 -11.21 -8.61
C SER A 50 24.26 -11.62 -9.33
N VAL A 51 23.90 -12.90 -9.30
CA VAL A 51 22.65 -13.41 -9.88
C VAL A 51 21.46 -12.94 -9.03
N GLN A 52 21.56 -13.04 -7.71
CA GLN A 52 20.51 -12.57 -6.79
C GLN A 52 20.27 -11.08 -6.95
N ARG A 53 21.32 -10.25 -6.90
CA ARG A 53 21.19 -8.79 -7.06
C ARG A 53 20.53 -8.40 -8.38
N ARG A 54 20.98 -8.93 -9.52
CA ARG A 54 20.38 -8.61 -10.82
C ARG A 54 18.96 -9.13 -10.99
N THR A 55 18.62 -10.23 -10.33
CA THR A 55 17.25 -10.76 -10.32
C THR A 55 16.35 -9.88 -9.48
N ALA A 56 16.84 -9.41 -8.32
CA ALA A 56 16.17 -8.42 -7.51
C ALA A 56 15.92 -7.12 -8.30
N GLU A 57 16.98 -6.53 -8.91
CA GLU A 57 16.88 -5.32 -9.74
C GLU A 57 15.84 -5.46 -10.87
N GLN A 58 15.80 -6.61 -11.53
CA GLN A 58 14.83 -6.87 -12.59
C GLN A 58 13.41 -7.01 -12.02
N LEU A 59 13.24 -7.73 -10.90
CA LEU A 59 11.96 -7.85 -10.20
C LEU A 59 11.43 -6.47 -9.81
N PHE A 60 12.29 -5.61 -9.24
CA PHE A 60 11.95 -4.25 -8.88
C PHE A 60 11.56 -3.38 -10.06
N SER A 61 12.32 -3.45 -11.15
CA SER A 61 12.00 -2.71 -12.37
C SER A 61 10.62 -3.08 -12.93
N VAL A 62 10.21 -4.32 -12.74
CA VAL A 62 8.90 -4.80 -13.19
C VAL A 62 7.81 -4.45 -12.18
N LEU A 63 8.04 -4.68 -10.88
CA LEU A 63 7.08 -4.35 -9.82
C LEU A 63 6.84 -2.84 -9.68
N GLY A 64 7.87 -2.01 -9.84
CA GLY A 64 7.76 -0.56 -9.80
C GLY A 64 6.90 0.05 -10.93
N GLN A 65 6.48 -0.75 -11.90
CA GLN A 65 5.55 -0.35 -12.95
C GLN A 65 4.09 -0.76 -12.65
N LEU A 66 3.88 -1.51 -11.57
CA LEU A 66 2.56 -1.90 -11.09
C LEU A 66 2.03 -0.77 -10.19
N LYS A 67 1.10 0.04 -10.70
CA LYS A 67 0.47 1.12 -9.92
C LYS A 67 -0.28 0.51 -8.72
N GLY A 68 -0.06 1.04 -7.52
CA GLY A 68 -0.76 0.61 -6.30
C GLY A 68 -0.37 -0.78 -5.77
N GLY A 69 -0.37 -1.81 -6.60
CA GLY A 69 0.07 -3.17 -6.23
C GLY A 69 1.52 -3.24 -5.76
N ALA A 70 2.39 -2.38 -6.29
CA ALA A 70 3.79 -2.31 -5.88
C ALA A 70 3.94 -1.80 -4.43
N MET A 71 3.12 -0.83 -4.02
CA MET A 71 3.17 -0.29 -2.65
C MET A 71 2.71 -1.34 -1.64
N LYS A 72 1.58 -2.01 -1.87
CA LYS A 72 1.10 -3.10 -0.99
C LYS A 72 2.02 -4.31 -0.98
N PHE A 73 2.56 -4.69 -2.13
CA PHE A 73 3.58 -5.74 -2.19
C PHE A 73 4.85 -5.32 -1.42
N GLY A 74 5.26 -4.05 -1.53
CA GLY A 74 6.36 -3.49 -0.76
C GLY A 74 6.10 -3.53 0.75
N GLN A 75 4.90 -3.18 1.20
CA GLN A 75 4.47 -3.25 2.61
C GLN A 75 4.44 -4.71 3.10
N ALA A 76 3.81 -5.61 2.38
CA ALA A 76 3.80 -7.04 2.72
C ALA A 76 5.23 -7.63 2.79
N MET A 77 6.08 -7.29 1.82
CA MET A 77 7.46 -7.75 1.79
C MET A 77 8.32 -7.15 2.90
N SER A 78 8.03 -5.94 3.39
CA SER A 78 8.76 -5.36 4.53
C SER A 78 8.48 -6.11 5.83
N VAL A 79 7.28 -6.67 6.01
CA VAL A 79 6.95 -7.57 7.12
C VAL A 79 7.72 -8.89 6.99
N PHE A 80 7.77 -9.46 5.78
CA PHE A 80 8.56 -10.67 5.52
C PHE A 80 10.06 -10.44 5.66
N GLU A 81 10.54 -9.24 5.37
CA GLU A 81 11.95 -8.85 5.51
C GLU A 81 12.46 -9.01 6.95
N ALA A 82 11.61 -8.66 7.93
CA ALA A 82 11.94 -8.84 9.35
C ALA A 82 12.19 -10.31 9.74
N ALA A 83 11.66 -11.26 8.95
CA ALA A 83 11.84 -12.68 9.13
C ALA A 83 13.01 -13.27 8.29
N LEU A 84 13.62 -12.48 7.39
CA LEU A 84 14.71 -12.93 6.53
C LEU A 84 16.09 -12.67 7.16
N PRO A 85 17.10 -13.55 6.94
CA PRO A 85 18.48 -13.26 7.33
C PRO A 85 19.00 -11.97 6.67
N GLU A 86 19.78 -11.16 7.41
CA GLU A 86 20.25 -9.83 6.95
C GLU A 86 21.00 -9.84 5.60
N ASN A 87 21.75 -10.90 5.32
CA ASN A 87 22.46 -11.05 4.06
C ASN A 87 21.53 -11.24 2.83
N VAL A 88 20.28 -11.61 3.07
CA VAL A 88 19.24 -11.73 2.03
C VAL A 88 18.38 -10.46 2.00
N ALA A 89 18.03 -9.92 3.18
CA ALA A 89 17.15 -8.75 3.32
C ALA A 89 17.77 -7.44 2.78
N GLY A 90 19.07 -7.22 3.00
CA GLY A 90 19.73 -5.95 2.71
C GLY A 90 19.57 -5.39 1.28
N PRO A 91 19.81 -6.18 0.21
CA PRO A 91 19.59 -5.74 -1.17
C PRO A 91 18.14 -5.42 -1.52
N TYR A 92 17.18 -6.04 -0.80
CA TYR A 92 15.75 -5.84 -1.05
C TYR A 92 15.19 -4.61 -0.34
N ARG A 93 15.71 -4.28 0.84
CA ARG A 93 15.26 -3.15 1.67
C ARG A 93 15.20 -1.82 0.91
N GLN A 94 16.32 -1.41 0.31
CA GLN A 94 16.40 -0.14 -0.42
C GLN A 94 15.44 -0.08 -1.62
N ALA A 95 15.15 -1.20 -2.20
CA ALA A 95 14.30 -1.28 -3.36
C ALA A 95 12.82 -1.31 -2.95
N LEU A 96 12.47 -1.96 -1.85
CA LEU A 96 11.11 -1.94 -1.27
C LEU A 96 10.72 -0.53 -0.81
N THR A 97 11.62 0.20 -0.15
CA THR A 97 11.39 1.60 0.23
C THR A 97 11.09 2.48 -1.00
N LYS A 98 11.84 2.31 -2.10
CA LYS A 98 11.58 3.04 -3.35
C LYS A 98 10.24 2.70 -4.00
N LEU A 99 9.68 1.51 -3.76
CA LEU A 99 8.37 1.13 -4.28
C LEU A 99 7.22 1.79 -3.50
N GLN A 100 7.43 2.09 -2.23
CA GLN A 100 6.46 2.79 -1.39
C GLN A 100 6.25 4.25 -1.83
N ASP A 101 7.29 4.88 -2.40
CA ASP A 101 7.28 6.30 -2.80
C ASP A 101 6.88 6.53 -4.28
N ALA A 102 6.53 5.51 -5.05
CA ALA A 102 6.64 5.56 -6.52
C ALA A 102 5.38 5.91 -7.31
N ALA A 103 4.22 6.13 -6.70
CA ALA A 103 3.02 6.52 -7.44
C ALA A 103 2.97 8.04 -7.65
N PRO A 104 3.03 8.55 -8.90
CA PRO A 104 2.86 9.98 -9.13
C PRO A 104 1.45 10.41 -8.69
N PRO A 105 1.31 11.58 -8.04
CA PRO A 105 0.01 12.08 -7.63
C PRO A 105 -0.90 12.32 -8.83
N MET A 106 -2.22 12.23 -8.62
CA MET A 106 -3.21 12.65 -9.62
C MET A 106 -3.03 14.12 -9.93
N SER A 107 -3.24 14.48 -11.20
CA SER A 107 -3.32 15.90 -11.58
C SER A 107 -4.55 16.55 -10.93
N PRO A 108 -4.52 17.87 -10.66
CA PRO A 108 -5.69 18.58 -10.12
C PRO A 108 -6.97 18.36 -10.94
N ALA A 109 -6.85 18.25 -12.26
CA ALA A 109 -7.97 17.94 -13.14
C ALA A 109 -8.52 16.52 -12.96
N ALA A 110 -7.67 15.55 -12.66
CA ALA A 110 -8.11 14.19 -12.35
C ALA A 110 -8.79 14.12 -10.98
N VAL A 111 -8.24 14.80 -9.98
CA VAL A 111 -8.87 14.95 -8.66
C VAL A 111 -10.26 15.54 -8.78
N LYS A 112 -10.41 16.65 -9.52
CA LYS A 112 -11.71 17.29 -9.73
C LYS A 112 -12.72 16.33 -10.38
N ARG A 113 -12.31 15.57 -11.40
CA ARG A 113 -13.21 14.57 -12.05
C ARG A 113 -13.66 13.47 -11.07
N VAL A 114 -12.76 13.00 -10.20
CA VAL A 114 -13.13 12.02 -9.18
C VAL A 114 -14.13 12.63 -8.22
N MET A 115 -13.89 13.83 -7.71
CA MET A 115 -14.82 14.52 -6.80
C MET A 115 -16.18 14.76 -7.46
N GLU A 116 -16.22 15.19 -8.71
CA GLU A 116 -17.48 15.37 -9.48
C GLU A 116 -18.22 14.04 -9.67
N THR A 117 -17.50 12.94 -9.86
CA THR A 117 -18.10 11.61 -10.02
C THR A 117 -18.67 11.09 -8.71
N GLU A 118 -17.92 11.24 -7.61
CA GLU A 118 -18.27 10.65 -6.31
C GLU A 118 -19.26 11.51 -5.50
N PHE A 119 -19.17 12.84 -5.58
CA PHE A 119 -19.98 13.77 -4.78
C PHE A 119 -20.93 14.65 -5.61
N GLY A 120 -20.94 14.50 -6.95
CA GLY A 120 -21.77 15.30 -7.85
C GLY A 120 -21.11 16.59 -8.33
N ALA A 121 -21.76 17.26 -9.30
CA ALA A 121 -21.22 18.46 -9.94
C ALA A 121 -21.09 19.66 -8.98
N ASP A 122 -21.85 19.66 -7.91
CA ASP A 122 -21.91 20.68 -6.87
C ASP A 122 -21.11 20.31 -5.61
N TRP A 123 -20.19 19.35 -5.71
CA TRP A 123 -19.39 18.88 -4.58
C TRP A 123 -18.67 20.01 -3.82
N GLU A 124 -18.28 21.09 -4.50
CA GLU A 124 -17.65 22.27 -3.88
C GLU A 124 -18.54 22.93 -2.82
N SER A 125 -19.86 22.76 -2.89
CA SER A 125 -20.79 23.27 -1.87
C SER A 125 -20.68 22.55 -0.54
N ARG A 126 -20.28 21.27 -0.57
CA ARG A 126 -20.01 20.46 0.63
C ARG A 126 -18.57 20.55 1.10
N PHE A 127 -17.66 20.99 0.25
CA PHE A 127 -16.24 21.16 0.55
C PHE A 127 -15.82 22.63 0.35
N PRO A 128 -16.11 23.55 1.31
CA PRO A 128 -15.76 24.96 1.20
C PRO A 128 -14.28 25.22 0.93
N THR A 129 -13.42 24.33 1.45
CA THR A 129 -12.00 24.32 1.10
C THR A 129 -11.57 22.91 0.71
N PHE A 130 -10.77 22.80 -0.34
CA PHE A 130 -10.20 21.55 -0.79
C PHE A 130 -8.79 21.77 -1.34
N ASN A 131 -7.79 21.17 -0.70
CA ASN A 131 -6.42 21.25 -1.18
C ASN A 131 -6.18 20.19 -2.27
N THR A 132 -6.01 20.62 -3.52
CA THR A 132 -5.73 19.73 -4.65
C THR A 132 -4.34 19.12 -4.63
N THR A 133 -3.41 19.65 -3.82
CA THR A 133 -2.13 19.00 -3.55
C THR A 133 -2.35 17.93 -2.49
N PRO A 134 -1.99 16.67 -2.76
CA PRO A 134 -2.20 15.61 -1.79
C PRO A 134 -1.32 15.81 -0.54
N ALA A 135 -1.89 15.57 0.63
CA ALA A 135 -1.20 15.58 1.90
C ALA A 135 -0.40 14.27 2.12
N ALA A 136 -0.90 13.16 1.56
CA ALA A 136 -0.25 11.86 1.64
C ALA A 136 -0.61 10.99 0.44
N ALA A 137 0.26 10.01 0.14
CA ALA A 137 -0.05 8.92 -0.75
C ALA A 137 -0.74 7.79 0.04
N ALA A 138 -1.68 7.09 -0.60
CA ALA A 138 -2.27 5.84 -0.13
C ALA A 138 -1.94 4.71 -1.10
N SER A 139 -2.16 3.44 -0.71
CA SER A 139 -1.80 2.27 -1.52
C SER A 139 -2.38 2.32 -2.94
N ILE A 140 -3.64 2.71 -3.05
CA ILE A 140 -4.40 2.76 -4.31
C ILE A 140 -4.99 4.13 -4.58
N GLY A 141 -4.50 5.19 -3.89
CA GLY A 141 -5.07 6.52 -3.97
C GLY A 141 -4.18 7.58 -3.37
N GLN A 142 -4.78 8.67 -2.98
CA GLN A 142 -4.12 9.77 -2.28
C GLN A 142 -5.09 10.46 -1.33
N VAL A 143 -4.54 11.14 -0.33
CA VAL A 143 -5.30 11.83 0.73
C VAL A 143 -5.16 13.33 0.56
N HIS A 144 -6.28 14.05 0.61
CA HIS A 144 -6.36 15.49 0.54
C HIS A 144 -6.90 16.07 1.84
N ARG A 145 -6.37 17.23 2.27
CA ARG A 145 -6.97 17.99 3.36
C ARG A 145 -8.06 18.88 2.80
N ALA A 146 -9.20 18.90 3.48
CA ALA A 146 -10.36 19.69 3.10
C ALA A 146 -11.14 20.15 4.33
N THR A 147 -12.11 21.05 4.12
CA THR A 147 -13.20 21.32 5.07
C THR A 147 -14.46 20.69 4.51
N TRP A 148 -15.21 19.98 5.34
CA TRP A 148 -16.47 19.35 5.03
C TRP A 148 -17.61 20.03 5.78
N LEU A 149 -18.72 20.34 5.10
CA LEU A 149 -19.96 20.78 5.72
C LEU A 149 -20.86 19.57 5.99
N ASP A 150 -21.24 19.35 7.24
CA ASP A 150 -22.25 18.37 7.61
C ASP A 150 -23.68 18.85 7.24
N ASP A 151 -24.69 17.99 7.41
CA ASP A 151 -26.07 18.34 7.07
C ASP A 151 -26.66 19.42 8.00
N ALA A 152 -26.03 19.72 9.14
CA ALA A 152 -26.39 20.81 10.04
C ALA A 152 -25.67 22.12 9.68
N GLY A 153 -24.74 22.10 8.74
CA GLY A 153 -23.92 23.24 8.30
C GLY A 153 -22.71 23.53 9.16
N ASN A 154 -22.27 22.56 9.98
CA ASN A 154 -21.04 22.69 10.75
C ASN A 154 -19.84 22.34 9.87
N GLU A 155 -18.74 23.05 10.06
CA GLU A 155 -17.48 22.81 9.35
C GLU A 155 -16.60 21.82 10.13
N HIS A 156 -16.10 20.79 9.43
CA HIS A 156 -15.17 19.81 9.95
C HIS A 156 -13.91 19.79 9.11
N GLU A 157 -12.73 19.85 9.73
CA GLU A 157 -11.48 19.55 9.03
C GLU A 157 -11.41 18.07 8.74
N VAL A 158 -11.16 17.70 7.47
CA VAL A 158 -11.23 16.31 7.01
C VAL A 158 -10.04 15.89 6.16
N ALA A 159 -9.75 14.60 6.21
CA ALA A 159 -8.94 13.86 5.28
C ALA A 159 -9.86 13.22 4.23
N VAL A 160 -9.70 13.58 2.97
CA VAL A 160 -10.44 12.99 1.85
C VAL A 160 -9.52 12.04 1.12
N LYS A 161 -9.72 10.75 1.32
CA LYS A 161 -8.98 9.67 0.65
C LYS A 161 -9.70 9.36 -0.66
N LEU A 162 -8.99 9.50 -1.79
CA LEU A 162 -9.52 9.29 -3.14
C LEU A 162 -8.77 8.15 -3.82
N GLN A 163 -9.48 7.19 -4.39
CA GLN A 163 -8.86 6.14 -5.21
C GLN A 163 -8.39 6.70 -6.56
N TYR A 164 -7.27 6.16 -7.05
CA TYR A 164 -6.85 6.41 -8.43
C TYR A 164 -7.85 5.77 -9.40
N PRO A 165 -8.31 6.51 -10.43
CA PRO A 165 -9.18 5.95 -11.46
C PRO A 165 -8.58 4.68 -12.07
N GLY A 166 -9.35 3.60 -12.13
CA GLY A 166 -8.91 2.31 -12.68
C GLY A 166 -7.91 1.53 -11.82
N ALA A 167 -7.62 1.95 -10.58
CA ALA A 167 -6.66 1.26 -9.72
C ALA A 167 -7.14 -0.13 -9.31
N ALA A 168 -8.42 -0.27 -8.97
CA ALA A 168 -9.02 -1.55 -8.60
C ALA A 168 -8.92 -2.57 -9.74
N GLU A 169 -9.30 -2.19 -10.95
CA GLU A 169 -9.27 -3.02 -12.15
C GLU A 169 -7.83 -3.40 -12.53
N ALA A 170 -6.90 -2.44 -12.45
CA ALA A 170 -5.49 -2.68 -12.70
C ALA A 170 -4.90 -3.66 -11.71
N LEU A 171 -5.22 -3.51 -10.43
CA LEU A 171 -4.73 -4.36 -9.34
C LEU A 171 -5.25 -5.80 -9.48
N ILE A 172 -6.54 -5.99 -9.78
CA ILE A 172 -7.14 -7.30 -10.05
C ILE A 172 -6.52 -7.95 -11.30
N ALA A 173 -6.24 -7.17 -12.35
CA ALA A 173 -5.58 -7.69 -13.55
C ALA A 173 -4.15 -8.13 -13.27
N ASP A 174 -3.39 -7.36 -12.48
CA ASP A 174 -2.02 -7.68 -12.08
C ASP A 174 -1.96 -8.96 -11.24
N LEU A 175 -2.93 -9.16 -10.32
CA LEU A 175 -3.06 -10.39 -9.54
C LEU A 175 -3.33 -11.63 -10.41
N LYS A 176 -4.22 -11.50 -11.40
CA LYS A 176 -4.46 -12.60 -12.33
C LYS A 176 -3.19 -13.00 -13.08
N GLN A 177 -2.32 -12.04 -13.40
CA GLN A 177 -1.03 -12.31 -14.03
C GLN A 177 -0.05 -12.97 -13.05
N ILE A 178 0.04 -12.47 -11.82
CA ILE A 178 0.86 -13.07 -10.76
C ILE A 178 0.42 -14.52 -10.52
N GLY A 179 -0.88 -14.79 -10.42
CA GLY A 179 -1.41 -16.15 -10.25
C GLY A 179 -1.09 -17.11 -11.41
N ARG A 180 -1.04 -16.61 -12.65
CA ARG A 180 -0.59 -17.41 -13.81
C ARG A 180 0.88 -17.75 -13.74
N LEU A 181 1.72 -16.77 -13.40
CA LEU A 181 3.17 -16.98 -13.23
C LEU A 181 3.46 -17.89 -12.06
N ALA A 182 2.77 -17.70 -10.94
CA ALA A 182 2.91 -18.52 -9.75
C ALA A 182 2.61 -20.00 -10.03
N LYS A 183 1.59 -20.30 -10.85
CA LYS A 183 1.31 -21.68 -11.32
C LYS A 183 2.45 -22.28 -12.15
N LEU A 184 3.13 -21.45 -12.95
CA LEU A 184 4.28 -21.88 -13.75
C LEU A 184 5.51 -22.23 -12.87
N PHE A 185 5.67 -21.52 -11.73
CA PHE A 185 6.77 -21.75 -10.79
C PHE A 185 6.43 -22.72 -9.67
N GLY A 186 5.18 -23.13 -9.51
CA GLY A 186 4.72 -24.06 -8.48
C GLY A 186 5.59 -25.31 -8.33
N PRO A 187 5.97 -26.00 -9.43
CA PRO A 187 6.84 -27.16 -9.36
C PRO A 187 8.26 -26.88 -8.83
N LEU A 188 8.70 -25.62 -8.84
CA LEU A 188 10.02 -25.18 -8.37
C LEU A 188 10.01 -24.74 -6.89
N LEU A 189 8.83 -24.64 -6.27
CA LEU A 189 8.63 -24.20 -4.90
C LEU A 189 7.85 -25.26 -4.09
N PRO A 190 8.45 -26.43 -3.84
CA PRO A 190 7.78 -27.49 -3.10
C PRO A 190 7.44 -27.01 -1.67
N GLY A 191 6.19 -27.23 -1.26
CA GLY A 191 5.70 -26.87 0.09
C GLY A 191 4.94 -25.56 0.16
N ILE A 192 4.82 -24.79 -0.94
CA ILE A 192 4.00 -23.57 -0.98
C ILE A 192 2.74 -23.85 -1.79
N ASP A 193 1.57 -23.72 -1.16
CA ASP A 193 0.28 -23.72 -1.86
C ASP A 193 0.04 -22.37 -2.53
N ILE A 194 0.57 -22.24 -3.74
CA ILE A 194 0.48 -21.02 -4.54
C ILE A 194 -0.98 -20.65 -4.88
N LYS A 195 -1.87 -21.66 -4.99
CA LYS A 195 -3.26 -21.41 -5.30
C LYS A 195 -3.95 -20.70 -4.14
N SER A 196 -3.86 -21.25 -2.94
CA SER A 196 -4.43 -20.65 -1.73
C SER A 196 -3.85 -19.26 -1.46
N LEU A 197 -2.53 -19.10 -1.62
CA LEU A 197 -1.88 -17.80 -1.48
C LEU A 197 -2.39 -16.75 -2.50
N THR A 198 -2.64 -17.16 -3.74
CA THR A 198 -3.16 -16.25 -4.78
C THR A 198 -4.62 -15.89 -4.52
N GLU A 199 -5.42 -16.82 -4.02
CA GLU A 199 -6.81 -16.61 -3.66
C GLU A 199 -6.89 -15.66 -2.45
N GLU A 200 -6.14 -15.89 -1.39
CA GLU A 200 -6.02 -15.01 -0.23
C GLU A 200 -5.62 -13.58 -0.63
N LEU A 201 -4.57 -13.46 -1.45
CA LEU A 201 -4.11 -12.15 -1.91
C LEU A 201 -5.18 -11.43 -2.74
N LYS A 202 -5.97 -12.16 -3.53
CA LYS A 202 -7.08 -11.58 -4.28
C LYS A 202 -8.18 -11.07 -3.36
N GLU A 203 -8.55 -11.85 -2.33
CA GLU A 203 -9.55 -11.44 -1.35
C GLU A 203 -9.10 -10.18 -0.62
N ARG A 204 -7.86 -10.12 -0.14
CA ARG A 204 -7.28 -8.92 0.51
C ARG A 204 -7.30 -7.68 -0.37
N ILE A 205 -7.09 -7.84 -1.66
CA ILE A 205 -7.12 -6.70 -2.60
C ILE A 205 -8.55 -6.23 -2.87
N VAL A 206 -9.51 -7.15 -2.93
CA VAL A 206 -10.93 -6.77 -3.04
C VAL A 206 -11.36 -5.98 -1.80
N GLU A 207 -10.96 -6.41 -0.61
CA GLU A 207 -11.19 -5.69 0.65
C GLU A 207 -10.53 -4.30 0.66
N GLU A 208 -9.30 -4.16 0.14
CA GLU A 208 -8.57 -2.88 0.09
C GLU A 208 -9.22 -1.82 -0.81
N VAL A 209 -9.97 -2.23 -1.83
CA VAL A 209 -10.65 -1.30 -2.74
C VAL A 209 -12.07 -0.96 -2.29
N ASP A 210 -12.58 -1.62 -1.25
CA ASP A 210 -13.92 -1.45 -0.71
C ASP A 210 -13.93 -0.40 0.41
N TYR A 211 -14.20 0.86 0.04
CA TYR A 211 -14.29 1.96 1.02
C TYR A 211 -15.55 1.94 1.88
N ASP A 212 -16.58 1.21 1.48
CA ASP A 212 -17.78 0.97 2.30
C ASP A 212 -17.42 0.10 3.52
N MET A 213 -16.69 -0.99 3.25
CA MET A 213 -16.16 -1.87 4.30
C MET A 213 -15.13 -1.14 5.19
N GLU A 214 -14.21 -0.36 4.59
CA GLU A 214 -13.21 0.42 5.33
C GLU A 214 -13.90 1.43 6.26
N ALA A 215 -14.88 2.20 5.78
CA ALA A 215 -15.63 3.15 6.57
C ALA A 215 -16.38 2.47 7.72
N GLY A 216 -17.02 1.33 7.46
CA GLY A 216 -17.73 0.56 8.49
C GLY A 216 -16.80 0.06 9.60
N ALA A 217 -15.66 -0.51 9.23
CA ALA A 217 -14.65 -0.96 10.18
C ALA A 217 -14.07 0.22 10.98
N GLN A 218 -13.72 1.32 10.31
CA GLN A 218 -13.19 2.52 10.94
C GLN A 218 -14.20 3.12 11.95
N ALA A 219 -15.50 3.14 11.63
CA ALA A 219 -16.54 3.62 12.54
C ALA A 219 -16.61 2.79 13.82
N LEU A 220 -16.55 1.44 13.70
CA LEU A 220 -16.55 0.56 14.87
C LEU A 220 -15.32 0.80 15.77
N PHE A 221 -14.15 0.98 15.19
CA PHE A 221 -12.96 1.34 15.96
C PHE A 221 -13.10 2.74 16.59
N ALA A 222 -13.61 3.73 15.86
CA ALA A 222 -13.80 5.08 16.37
C ALA A 222 -14.80 5.13 17.53
N ASP A 223 -15.87 4.34 17.47
CA ASP A 223 -16.86 4.23 18.57
C ASP A 223 -16.27 3.57 19.81
N GLU A 224 -15.49 2.50 19.64
CA GLU A 224 -14.90 1.75 20.75
C GLU A 224 -13.79 2.51 21.47
N PHE A 225 -13.00 3.29 20.73
CA PHE A 225 -11.90 4.09 21.28
C PHE A 225 -12.28 5.55 21.51
N ASP A 226 -13.58 5.88 21.51
CA ASP A 226 -14.03 7.23 21.84
C ASP A 226 -13.71 7.60 23.30
N GLY A 227 -12.95 8.67 23.50
CA GLY A 227 -12.48 9.10 24.81
C GLY A 227 -11.35 8.26 25.41
N ASP A 228 -10.71 7.36 24.63
CA ASP A 228 -9.55 6.60 25.11
C ASP A 228 -8.33 7.53 25.29
N ASP A 229 -7.59 7.34 26.39
CA ASP A 229 -6.45 8.19 26.76
C ASP A 229 -5.17 7.91 25.96
N GLU A 230 -5.07 6.75 25.31
CA GLU A 230 -3.86 6.28 24.61
C GLU A 230 -4.03 6.23 23.08
N VAL A 231 -5.27 6.09 22.60
CA VAL A 231 -5.58 5.86 21.18
C VAL A 231 -6.68 6.80 20.72
N PHE A 232 -6.48 7.41 19.55
CA PHE A 232 -7.49 8.16 18.82
C PHE A 232 -7.70 7.52 17.43
N VAL A 233 -8.94 7.22 17.11
CA VAL A 233 -9.32 6.73 15.78
C VAL A 233 -10.19 7.80 15.10
N PRO A 234 -9.77 8.38 13.97
CA PRO A 234 -10.55 9.40 13.28
C PRO A 234 -11.88 8.82 12.79
N ARG A 235 -12.97 9.51 13.06
CA ARG A 235 -14.32 9.08 12.68
C ARG A 235 -14.55 9.28 11.18
N PRO A 236 -15.09 8.30 10.43
CA PRO A 236 -15.56 8.53 9.08
C PRO A 236 -16.83 9.40 9.12
N LEU A 237 -16.87 10.42 8.28
CA LEU A 237 -17.98 11.37 8.17
C LEU A 237 -18.85 11.13 6.94
N ALA A 238 -18.23 10.68 5.85
CA ALA A 238 -18.89 10.30 4.61
C ALA A 238 -18.03 9.34 3.82
N HIS A 239 -18.64 8.53 2.97
CA HIS A 239 -17.93 7.68 2.01
C HIS A 239 -18.76 7.46 0.75
N THR A 240 -18.10 7.07 -0.30
CA THR A 240 -18.64 6.63 -1.59
C THR A 240 -17.84 5.41 -2.04
N GLU A 241 -18.13 4.87 -3.22
CA GLU A 241 -17.39 3.75 -3.76
C GLU A 241 -15.86 4.01 -3.83
N ARG A 242 -15.45 5.27 -4.10
CA ARG A 242 -14.03 5.62 -4.36
C ARG A 242 -13.52 6.78 -3.52
N ALA A 243 -14.28 7.24 -2.55
CA ALA A 243 -13.86 8.30 -1.65
C ALA A 243 -14.25 7.98 -0.22
N LEU A 244 -13.34 8.24 0.72
CA LEU A 244 -13.58 8.16 2.16
C LEU A 244 -13.19 9.48 2.79
N VAL A 245 -14.14 10.08 3.53
CA VAL A 245 -13.99 11.34 4.26
C VAL A 245 -13.95 11.04 5.75
N SER A 246 -12.84 11.32 6.39
CA SER A 246 -12.66 11.10 7.84
C SER A 246 -12.16 12.38 8.51
N GLU A 247 -12.28 12.46 9.82
CA GLU A 247 -11.69 13.55 10.60
C GLU A 247 -10.21 13.72 10.29
N TRP A 248 -9.76 14.99 10.22
CA TRP A 248 -8.35 15.29 10.05
C TRP A 248 -7.60 15.13 11.38
N VAL A 249 -6.53 14.34 11.37
CA VAL A 249 -5.67 14.17 12.55
C VAL A 249 -4.50 15.15 12.49
N HIS A 250 -4.40 16.02 13.48
CA HIS A 250 -3.25 16.92 13.66
C HIS A 250 -2.11 16.14 14.31
N ALA A 251 -1.15 15.72 13.50
CA ALA A 251 0.00 14.97 13.97
C ALA A 251 1.15 15.08 12.96
N ASP A 252 2.26 15.63 13.40
CA ASP A 252 3.42 15.90 12.53
C ASP A 252 4.32 14.68 12.34
N ARG A 253 4.27 13.70 13.28
CA ARG A 253 5.16 12.54 13.32
C ARG A 253 4.38 11.24 13.14
N SER A 254 4.95 10.32 12.40
CA SER A 254 4.48 8.93 12.34
C SER A 254 5.16 8.07 13.41
N LEU A 255 4.59 6.90 13.69
CA LEU A 255 5.24 5.91 14.55
C LEU A 255 6.58 5.42 13.92
N ALA A 256 6.70 5.42 12.59
CA ALA A 256 7.94 5.12 11.89
C ALA A 256 9.04 6.18 12.19
N ASP A 257 8.67 7.46 12.31
CA ASP A 257 9.59 8.52 12.70
C ASP A 257 10.06 8.34 14.16
N VAL A 258 9.16 7.93 15.05
CA VAL A 258 9.49 7.60 16.45
C VAL A 258 10.46 6.42 16.52
N ILE A 259 10.26 5.37 15.75
CA ILE A 259 11.19 4.22 15.68
C ILE A 259 12.58 4.68 15.28
N THR A 260 12.67 5.65 14.35
CA THR A 260 13.96 6.12 13.80
C THR A 260 14.66 7.13 14.71
N SER A 261 13.92 8.06 15.31
CA SER A 261 14.48 9.26 15.97
C SER A 261 13.98 9.48 17.39
N GLY A 262 13.02 8.69 17.90
CA GLY A 262 12.48 8.82 19.25
C GLY A 262 13.45 8.39 20.35
N SER A 263 13.24 8.88 21.57
CA SER A 263 13.96 8.37 22.75
C SER A 263 13.57 6.91 23.04
N ARG A 264 14.33 6.24 23.89
CA ARG A 264 14.01 4.87 24.30
C ARG A 264 12.67 4.83 25.02
N GLU A 265 12.45 5.75 25.94
CA GLU A 265 11.22 5.84 26.75
C GLU A 265 10.01 6.10 25.87
N GLU A 266 10.14 6.96 24.86
CA GLU A 266 9.08 7.25 23.90
C GLU A 266 8.75 6.02 23.05
N ARG A 267 9.78 5.34 22.52
CA ARG A 267 9.60 4.10 21.74
C ARG A 267 8.97 2.98 22.55
N ASP A 268 9.40 2.80 23.81
CA ASP A 268 8.86 1.76 24.67
C ASP A 268 7.37 2.04 24.99
N ARG A 269 7.02 3.28 25.33
CA ARG A 269 5.63 3.68 25.62
C ARG A 269 4.72 3.54 24.38
N LEU A 270 5.10 4.15 23.27
CA LEU A 270 4.27 4.10 22.06
C LEU A 270 4.23 2.71 21.43
N GLY A 271 5.29 1.93 21.59
CA GLY A 271 5.31 0.52 21.19
C GLY A 271 4.34 -0.33 22.00
N GLU A 272 4.22 -0.07 23.31
CA GLU A 272 3.22 -0.73 24.17
C GLU A 272 1.80 -0.36 23.76
N ASN A 273 1.49 0.93 23.56
CA ASN A 273 0.18 1.40 23.10
C ASN A 273 -0.18 0.78 21.74
N PHE A 274 0.78 0.74 20.83
CA PHE A 274 0.61 0.13 19.50
C PHE A 274 0.25 -1.35 19.59
N VAL A 275 0.98 -2.13 20.38
CA VAL A 275 0.70 -3.56 20.58
C VAL A 275 -0.67 -3.77 21.24
N ARG A 276 -1.01 -2.98 22.27
CA ARG A 276 -2.33 -3.04 22.91
C ARG A 276 -3.45 -2.76 21.90
N PHE A 277 -3.32 -1.71 21.10
CA PHE A 277 -4.29 -1.38 20.06
C PHE A 277 -4.50 -2.54 19.08
N LEU A 278 -3.41 -3.09 18.52
CA LEU A 278 -3.49 -4.17 17.55
C LEU A 278 -4.17 -5.43 18.09
N PHE A 279 -3.90 -5.80 19.34
CA PHE A 279 -4.40 -7.04 19.92
C PHE A 279 -5.73 -6.85 20.67
N SER A 280 -6.15 -5.64 20.99
CA SER A 280 -7.44 -5.39 21.63
C SER A 280 -8.63 -5.43 20.67
N GLY A 281 -8.44 -5.13 19.39
CA GLY A 281 -9.51 -5.12 18.40
C GLY A 281 -10.31 -6.41 18.32
N PRO A 282 -9.69 -7.61 18.22
CA PRO A 282 -10.41 -8.87 18.19
C PRO A 282 -11.26 -9.13 19.45
N GLU A 283 -10.78 -8.72 20.62
CA GLU A 283 -11.50 -8.90 21.88
C GLU A 283 -12.64 -7.89 22.04
N ARG A 284 -12.40 -6.62 21.70
CA ARG A 284 -13.33 -5.51 21.97
C ARG A 284 -14.43 -5.38 20.91
N ILE A 285 -14.06 -5.56 19.62
CA ILE A 285 -14.98 -5.33 18.50
C ILE A 285 -15.06 -6.50 17.51
N GLY A 286 -14.32 -7.59 17.72
CA GLY A 286 -14.28 -8.75 16.82
C GLY A 286 -13.53 -8.52 15.51
N LEU A 287 -12.80 -7.42 15.37
CA LEU A 287 -12.04 -7.08 14.16
C LEU A 287 -10.54 -7.00 14.46
N LEU A 288 -9.74 -7.52 13.54
CA LEU A 288 -8.29 -7.39 13.59
C LEU A 288 -7.84 -6.27 12.65
N HIS A 289 -7.03 -5.32 13.17
CA HIS A 289 -6.35 -4.36 12.31
C HIS A 289 -5.25 -5.08 11.50
N ALA A 290 -5.50 -5.34 10.23
CA ALA A 290 -4.68 -6.22 9.40
C ALA A 290 -3.45 -5.53 8.76
N ASP A 291 -3.25 -4.21 8.97
CA ASP A 291 -2.09 -3.48 8.41
C ASP A 291 -1.28 -2.78 9.52
N PRO A 292 -0.41 -3.53 10.24
CA PRO A 292 0.37 -3.03 11.38
C PRO A 292 1.60 -2.19 10.96
N HIS A 293 1.62 -1.63 9.75
CA HIS A 293 2.78 -0.86 9.31
C HIS A 293 2.90 0.47 10.09
N PRO A 294 4.05 0.78 10.74
CA PRO A 294 4.19 1.97 11.60
C PRO A 294 3.94 3.31 10.90
N GLY A 295 4.05 3.36 9.57
CA GLY A 295 3.72 4.55 8.77
C GLY A 295 2.23 4.91 8.74
N ASN A 296 1.36 3.97 9.11
CA ASN A 296 -0.10 4.18 9.15
C ASN A 296 -0.56 4.81 10.46
N TYR A 297 0.33 4.93 11.45
CA TYR A 297 0.02 5.46 12.76
C TYR A 297 0.71 6.80 12.97
N ARG A 298 0.00 7.74 13.57
CA ARG A 298 0.49 9.08 13.88
C ARG A 298 0.61 9.27 15.37
N VAL A 299 1.51 10.15 15.77
CA VAL A 299 1.66 10.55 17.17
C VAL A 299 1.14 11.97 17.30
N MET A 300 0.06 12.15 18.05
CA MET A 300 -0.59 13.42 18.29
C MET A 300 0.19 14.24 19.32
N ASP A 301 -0.06 15.57 19.39
CA ASP A 301 0.62 16.48 20.32
C ASP A 301 0.32 16.16 21.79
N ASP A 302 -0.84 15.54 22.04
CA ASP A 302 -1.23 15.07 23.40
C ASP A 302 -0.59 13.72 23.78
N GLY A 303 0.16 13.11 22.87
CA GLY A 303 0.91 11.89 23.10
C GLY A 303 0.19 10.59 22.76
N ARG A 304 -1.04 10.69 22.23
CA ARG A 304 -1.78 9.53 21.69
C ARG A 304 -1.30 9.14 20.32
#